data_b51f2752f86e10f72e3ec0cc09ecd542
#
_entry.id   b51f2752f86e10f72e3ec0cc09ecd542
#
_cell.length_a   1.000
_cell.length_b   1.000
_cell.length_c   1.000
_cell.angle_alpha   90.00
_cell.angle_beta   90.00
_cell.angle_gamma   90.00
#
_symmetry.space_group_name_H-M   'P 1'
#
loop_
_entity.id
_entity.type
_entity.pdbx_description
1 polymer ?
#
loop_
_entity_poly.entity_id
_entity_poly.type
_entity_poly.pdbx_seq_one_letter_code
_entity_poly.pdbx_strand_id
1 'polypeptide(L)'
;MAVFKCKMCGGNLEVQDGMTVCECEYCGSIQAIPANTDDNLRILFNRANVLRMKAEFDKAEEIYEKILQISPNEAEAYWGLILCKYGVEYVEDPKTLKRVPTCHRTSYDAIVADDDYKNAIENADISQTILYEEEARTIDQIQKGILSISQKEEPYDVFICYKETDESGKRTQDSVIANDIYYQLSEEGYKVFYAAITLEDKLGTEYEPYIFAALNTARVMLVLGTKPEYFNAVWVKNEWSRFLAAMKKNRSKLLIPCYKDMDPYELPDEFSHLQAQDMSKIGFINDVIRGIKKIIVKKDESMAGDAEEISNVVATEVLPLLKRAEMFLEDQEWKRADELCEKVLNSDPENA
;
A
#
# COMPACT_ATOMS: atom_id res chain seq x y z
N MET A 1 22.40 -18.11 25.63
CA MET A 1 21.73 -18.32 24.30
C MET A 1 20.47 -17.49 24.25
N ALA A 2 20.40 -16.57 23.30
CA ALA A 2 19.20 -15.78 23.07
C ALA A 2 18.30 -16.50 22.05
N VAL A 3 16.98 -16.42 22.22
CA VAL A 3 16.00 -17.00 21.28
C VAL A 3 15.27 -15.87 20.58
N PHE A 4 15.52 -15.72 19.28
CA PHE A 4 14.80 -14.82 18.40
C PHE A 4 13.72 -15.59 17.60
N LYS A 5 12.75 -14.86 17.05
CA LYS A 5 11.82 -15.39 16.06
C LYS A 5 12.36 -15.15 14.66
N CYS A 6 12.35 -16.19 13.83
CA CYS A 6 12.66 -16.06 12.42
C CYS A 6 11.71 -15.04 11.76
N LYS A 7 12.25 -14.02 11.12
CA LYS A 7 11.46 -12.98 10.45
C LYS A 7 10.71 -13.48 9.22
N MET A 8 11.05 -14.67 8.72
CA MET A 8 10.46 -15.26 7.52
C MET A 8 9.40 -16.32 7.82
N CYS A 9 9.59 -17.18 8.85
CA CYS A 9 8.66 -18.28 9.14
C CYS A 9 8.12 -18.29 10.58
N GLY A 10 8.66 -17.44 11.48
CA GLY A 10 8.26 -17.38 12.89
C GLY A 10 8.85 -18.48 13.77
N GLY A 11 9.65 -19.40 13.24
CA GLY A 11 10.36 -20.44 14.00
C GLY A 11 11.34 -19.83 15.00
N ASN A 12 11.78 -20.62 15.98
CA ASN A 12 12.79 -20.16 16.94
C ASN A 12 14.20 -20.20 16.31
N LEU A 13 14.98 -19.15 16.58
CA LEU A 13 16.38 -19.07 16.22
C LEU A 13 17.19 -19.09 17.51
N GLU A 14 18.05 -20.08 17.68
CA GLU A 14 18.99 -20.13 18.79
C GLU A 14 20.28 -19.42 18.37
N VAL A 15 20.54 -18.28 19.00
CA VAL A 15 21.64 -17.39 18.64
C VAL A 15 22.72 -17.44 19.71
N GLN A 16 23.97 -17.61 19.29
CA GLN A 16 25.14 -17.47 20.16
C GLN A 16 25.58 -16.00 20.22
N ASP A 17 26.22 -15.63 21.31
CA ASP A 17 26.71 -14.28 21.49
C ASP A 17 27.73 -13.90 20.39
N GLY A 18 27.54 -12.72 19.80
CA GLY A 18 28.39 -12.19 18.73
C GLY A 18 28.04 -12.64 17.33
N MET A 19 27.00 -13.45 17.13
CA MET A 19 26.46 -13.74 15.80
C MET A 19 25.53 -12.62 15.36
N THR A 20 25.65 -12.21 14.11
CA THR A 20 24.80 -11.19 13.45
C THR A 20 24.03 -11.75 12.27
N VAL A 21 24.29 -13.01 11.91
CA VAL A 21 23.61 -13.77 10.85
C VAL A 21 23.35 -15.18 11.35
N CYS A 22 22.19 -15.73 11.05
CA CYS A 22 21.77 -17.06 11.46
C CYS A 22 20.97 -17.76 10.35
N GLU A 23 21.17 -19.06 10.19
CA GLU A 23 20.29 -19.91 9.36
C GLU A 23 19.15 -20.47 10.21
N CYS A 24 17.95 -20.41 9.70
CA CYS A 24 16.78 -20.95 10.38
C CYS A 24 16.63 -22.45 10.11
N GLU A 25 16.68 -23.27 11.13
CA GLU A 25 16.52 -24.73 11.00
C GLU A 25 15.14 -25.16 10.47
N TYR A 26 14.11 -24.31 10.59
CA TYR A 26 12.75 -24.60 10.15
C TYR A 26 12.48 -24.31 8.68
N CYS A 27 13.04 -23.23 8.15
CA CYS A 27 12.78 -22.82 6.76
C CYS A 27 14.05 -22.73 5.89
N GLY A 28 15.22 -22.99 6.46
CA GLY A 28 16.51 -22.94 5.76
C GLY A 28 16.94 -21.54 5.29
N SER A 29 16.23 -20.48 5.69
CA SER A 29 16.57 -19.11 5.28
C SER A 29 17.70 -18.56 6.13
N ILE A 30 18.71 -17.97 5.50
CA ILE A 30 19.76 -17.19 6.16
C ILE A 30 19.23 -15.78 6.33
N GLN A 31 19.39 -15.20 7.52
CA GLN A 31 18.88 -13.87 7.85
C GLN A 31 19.79 -13.14 8.83
N ALA A 32 19.81 -11.82 8.72
CA ALA A 32 20.40 -10.98 9.72
C ALA A 32 19.60 -11.03 11.02
N ILE A 33 20.30 -10.91 12.13
CA ILE A 33 19.76 -10.85 13.49
C ILE A 33 20.33 -9.62 14.20
N PRO A 34 19.64 -9.12 15.24
CA PRO A 34 20.13 -7.97 16.00
C PRO A 34 21.52 -8.22 16.59
N ALA A 35 22.38 -7.21 16.51
CA ALA A 35 23.72 -7.24 17.11
C ALA A 35 23.63 -7.22 18.64
N ASN A 36 22.63 -6.53 19.19
CA ASN A 36 22.39 -6.46 20.62
C ASN A 36 21.40 -7.55 21.06
N THR A 37 21.87 -8.44 21.93
CA THR A 37 21.07 -9.58 22.45
C THR A 37 20.44 -9.30 23.82
N ASP A 38 20.35 -8.04 24.26
CA ASP A 38 19.65 -7.65 25.48
C ASP A 38 18.21 -8.18 25.48
N ASP A 39 17.77 -8.69 26.63
CA ASP A 39 16.47 -9.35 26.76
C ASP A 39 15.30 -8.42 26.40
N ASN A 40 15.37 -7.13 26.75
CA ASN A 40 14.30 -6.19 26.43
C ASN A 40 14.24 -5.91 24.93
N LEU A 41 15.38 -5.71 24.27
CA LEU A 41 15.45 -5.53 22.82
C LEU A 41 14.97 -6.78 22.10
N ARG A 42 15.37 -7.96 22.54
CA ARG A 42 14.92 -9.24 21.99
C ARG A 42 13.41 -9.40 22.03
N ILE A 43 12.76 -9.03 23.15
CA ILE A 43 11.31 -9.06 23.27
C ILE A 43 10.65 -8.11 22.26
N LEU A 44 11.19 -6.90 22.10
CA LEU A 44 10.69 -5.92 21.13
C LEU A 44 10.85 -6.43 19.69
N PHE A 45 12.01 -6.95 19.29
CA PHE A 45 12.23 -7.54 17.99
C PHE A 45 11.26 -8.70 17.69
N ASN A 46 11.11 -9.63 18.64
CA ASN A 46 10.18 -10.74 18.47
C ASN A 46 8.74 -10.27 18.29
N ARG A 47 8.33 -9.22 19.03
CA ARG A 47 6.99 -8.63 18.89
C ARG A 47 6.83 -7.91 17.54
N ALA A 48 7.80 -7.14 17.11
CA ALA A 48 7.78 -6.45 15.82
C ALA A 48 7.67 -7.47 14.66
N ASN A 49 8.48 -8.53 14.69
CA ASN A 49 8.44 -9.60 13.70
C ASN A 49 7.07 -10.30 13.65
N VAL A 50 6.45 -10.60 14.81
CA VAL A 50 5.10 -11.20 14.85
C VAL A 50 4.05 -10.25 14.26
N LEU A 51 4.12 -8.96 14.53
CA LEU A 51 3.19 -7.97 13.96
C LEU A 51 3.37 -7.86 12.44
N ARG A 52 4.62 -7.79 11.95
CA ARG A 52 4.93 -7.74 10.53
C ARG A 52 4.39 -8.99 9.80
N MET A 53 4.58 -10.18 10.37
CA MET A 53 4.03 -11.45 9.83
C MET A 53 2.50 -11.48 9.78
N LYS A 54 1.83 -10.64 10.58
CA LYS A 54 0.37 -10.45 10.54
C LYS A 54 -0.05 -9.29 9.62
N ALA A 55 0.88 -8.75 8.83
CA ALA A 55 0.69 -7.56 8.02
C ALA A 55 0.29 -6.29 8.80
N GLU A 56 0.50 -6.27 10.14
CA GLU A 56 0.30 -5.10 11.00
C GLU A 56 1.52 -4.19 10.95
N PHE A 57 1.89 -3.74 9.75
CA PHE A 57 3.14 -3.04 9.45
C PHE A 57 3.32 -1.76 10.27
N ASP A 58 2.26 -0.94 10.40
CA ASP A 58 2.34 0.33 11.14
C ASP A 58 2.65 0.11 12.63
N LYS A 59 2.06 -0.93 13.24
CA LYS A 59 2.35 -1.30 14.64
C LYS A 59 3.76 -1.89 14.81
N ALA A 60 4.26 -2.62 13.79
CA ALA A 60 5.61 -3.15 13.81
C ALA A 60 6.63 -2.01 13.68
N GLU A 61 6.39 -1.02 12.81
CA GLU A 61 7.17 0.19 12.64
C GLU A 61 7.34 0.95 13.95
N GLU A 62 6.24 1.22 14.69
CA GLU A 62 6.30 1.84 16.02
C GLU A 62 7.23 1.11 17.00
N ILE A 63 7.34 -0.21 16.90
CA ILE A 63 8.22 -0.99 17.77
C ILE A 63 9.67 -0.89 17.31
N TYR A 64 9.94 -0.93 15.99
CA TYR A 64 11.29 -0.72 15.48
C TYR A 64 11.80 0.69 15.82
N GLU A 65 10.96 1.72 15.74
CA GLU A 65 11.30 3.07 16.20
C GLU A 65 11.64 3.10 17.70
N LYS A 66 10.89 2.38 18.56
CA LYS A 66 11.21 2.26 19.99
C LYS A 66 12.54 1.54 20.22
N ILE A 67 12.87 0.54 19.41
CA ILE A 67 14.18 -0.12 19.46
C ILE A 67 15.28 0.89 19.15
N LEU A 68 15.12 1.71 18.11
CA LEU A 68 16.09 2.74 17.73
C LEU A 68 16.23 3.87 18.77
N GLN A 69 15.19 4.17 19.55
CA GLN A 69 15.29 5.07 20.70
C GLN A 69 16.21 4.51 21.81
N ILE A 70 16.27 3.18 21.95
CA ILE A 70 17.09 2.48 22.95
C ILE A 70 18.49 2.19 22.40
N SER A 71 18.56 1.73 21.16
CA SER A 71 19.79 1.34 20.44
C SER A 71 19.84 2.01 19.07
N PRO A 72 20.33 3.27 18.98
CA PRO A 72 20.25 4.07 17.73
C PRO A 72 21.05 3.49 16.56
N ASN A 73 22.02 2.59 16.83
CA ASN A 73 22.87 2.00 15.80
C ASN A 73 22.50 0.54 15.49
N GLU A 74 21.27 0.14 15.74
CA GLU A 74 20.83 -1.23 15.50
C GLU A 74 20.39 -1.42 14.05
N ALA A 75 21.26 -1.98 13.22
CA ALA A 75 21.06 -2.17 11.79
C ALA A 75 19.77 -2.95 11.44
N GLU A 76 19.49 -4.03 12.21
CA GLU A 76 18.30 -4.86 11.98
C GLU A 76 16.99 -4.11 12.29
N ALA A 77 17.02 -3.09 13.16
CA ALA A 77 15.84 -2.26 13.40
C ALA A 77 15.55 -1.33 12.22
N TYR A 78 16.55 -0.69 11.65
CA TYR A 78 16.40 0.08 10.40
C TYR A 78 15.94 -0.80 9.24
N TRP A 79 16.51 -2.01 9.11
CA TRP A 79 16.04 -2.96 8.12
C TRP A 79 14.58 -3.35 8.34
N GLY A 80 14.15 -3.53 9.60
CA GLY A 80 12.77 -3.75 9.99
C GLY A 80 11.82 -2.64 9.54
N LEU A 81 12.24 -1.36 9.62
CA LEU A 81 11.48 -0.21 9.09
C LEU A 81 11.31 -0.32 7.57
N ILE A 82 12.38 -0.67 6.83
CA ILE A 82 12.30 -0.94 5.39
C ILE A 82 11.28 -2.03 5.08
N LEU A 83 11.32 -3.16 5.79
CA LEU A 83 10.35 -4.24 5.58
C LEU A 83 8.90 -3.80 5.83
N CYS A 84 8.67 -2.94 6.83
CA CYS A 84 7.35 -2.37 7.12
C CYS A 84 6.92 -1.38 6.03
N LYS A 85 7.80 -0.49 5.59
CA LYS A 85 7.54 0.53 4.57
C LYS A 85 7.07 -0.08 3.26
N TYR A 86 7.73 -1.16 2.83
CA TYR A 86 7.36 -1.88 1.61
C TYR A 86 6.33 -3.01 1.84
N GLY A 87 5.88 -3.19 3.09
CA GLY A 87 4.90 -4.21 3.45
C GLY A 87 5.38 -5.62 3.08
N VAL A 88 6.63 -5.93 3.43
CA VAL A 88 7.26 -7.20 3.03
C VAL A 88 6.72 -8.36 3.85
N GLU A 89 6.13 -9.32 3.15
CA GLU A 89 5.76 -10.64 3.65
C GLU A 89 6.63 -11.70 2.96
N TYR A 90 7.01 -12.75 3.68
CA TYR A 90 7.76 -13.87 3.10
C TYR A 90 6.84 -15.06 2.88
N VAL A 91 6.62 -15.40 1.62
CA VAL A 91 5.80 -16.54 1.20
C VAL A 91 6.69 -17.69 0.74
N GLU A 92 6.16 -18.90 0.75
CA GLU A 92 6.88 -20.06 0.22
C GLU A 92 6.73 -20.10 -1.31
N ASP A 93 7.86 -20.08 -2.01
CA ASP A 93 7.89 -20.31 -3.46
C ASP A 93 7.55 -21.79 -3.73
N PRO A 94 6.47 -22.07 -4.46
CA PRO A 94 6.02 -23.46 -4.69
C PRO A 94 7.02 -24.31 -5.52
N LYS A 95 7.98 -23.70 -6.20
CA LYS A 95 8.99 -24.39 -7.02
C LYS A 95 10.24 -24.72 -6.22
N THR A 96 10.69 -23.77 -5.41
CA THR A 96 11.97 -23.89 -4.69
C THR A 96 11.80 -24.24 -3.22
N LEU A 97 10.57 -24.14 -2.69
CA LEU A 97 10.21 -24.28 -1.27
C LEU A 97 10.97 -23.33 -0.34
N LYS A 98 11.60 -22.30 -0.92
CA LYS A 98 12.29 -21.25 -0.19
C LYS A 98 11.34 -20.09 0.13
N ARG A 99 11.62 -19.39 1.21
CA ARG A 99 10.92 -18.14 1.54
C ARG A 99 11.42 -17.02 0.65
N VAL A 100 10.51 -16.38 -0.07
CA VAL A 100 10.76 -15.24 -0.95
C VAL A 100 9.91 -14.06 -0.52
N PRO A 101 10.42 -12.82 -0.63
CA PRO A 101 9.65 -11.63 -0.28
C PRO A 101 8.54 -11.38 -1.30
N THR A 102 7.40 -10.90 -0.79
CA THR A 102 6.36 -10.22 -1.57
C THR A 102 6.16 -8.83 -0.98
N CYS A 103 5.59 -7.89 -1.74
CA CYS A 103 5.38 -6.52 -1.27
C CYS A 103 3.89 -6.18 -1.32
N HIS A 104 3.35 -5.74 -0.19
CA HIS A 104 1.98 -5.25 -0.05
C HIS A 104 1.87 -3.73 0.01
N ARG A 105 3.00 -3.05 -0.08
CA ARG A 105 3.10 -1.59 -0.15
C ARG A 105 4.12 -1.23 -1.21
N THR A 106 3.85 -0.19 -1.97
CA THR A 106 4.71 0.23 -3.07
C THR A 106 5.06 1.70 -2.93
N SER A 107 6.30 2.04 -3.28
CA SER A 107 6.82 3.40 -3.34
C SER A 107 7.39 3.66 -4.73
N TYR A 108 7.35 4.93 -5.16
CA TYR A 108 8.06 5.37 -6.38
C TYR A 108 9.57 5.51 -6.14
N ASP A 109 9.97 5.75 -4.90
CA ASP A 109 11.38 5.91 -4.55
C ASP A 109 12.08 4.56 -4.54
N ALA A 110 13.30 4.50 -5.07
CA ALA A 110 14.12 3.29 -5.00
C ALA A 110 14.54 3.03 -3.55
N ILE A 111 14.53 1.75 -3.14
CA ILE A 111 14.89 1.35 -1.78
C ILE A 111 16.28 1.85 -1.36
N VAL A 112 17.23 1.89 -2.28
CA VAL A 112 18.61 2.37 -2.02
C VAL A 112 18.69 3.88 -1.75
N ALA A 113 17.66 4.64 -2.10
CA ALA A 113 17.58 6.08 -1.81
C ALA A 113 17.00 6.35 -0.41
N ASP A 114 16.39 5.34 0.22
CA ASP A 114 15.76 5.43 1.52
C ASP A 114 16.77 5.67 2.64
N ASP A 115 16.43 6.55 3.58
CA ASP A 115 17.36 6.90 4.67
C ASP A 115 17.45 5.76 5.69
N ASP A 116 16.39 4.99 5.93
CA ASP A 116 16.45 3.81 6.80
C ASP A 116 17.31 2.71 6.18
N TYR A 117 17.26 2.54 4.84
CA TYR A 117 18.18 1.63 4.16
C TYR A 117 19.66 2.06 4.33
N LYS A 118 19.96 3.34 4.12
CA LYS A 118 21.33 3.86 4.30
C LYS A 118 21.80 3.66 5.73
N ASN A 119 20.93 3.95 6.72
CA ASN A 119 21.24 3.73 8.13
C ASN A 119 21.43 2.24 8.45
N ALA A 120 20.64 1.33 7.86
CA ALA A 120 20.82 -0.10 8.02
C ALA A 120 22.21 -0.54 7.52
N ILE A 121 22.62 -0.09 6.33
CA ILE A 121 23.94 -0.42 5.75
C ILE A 121 25.10 0.20 6.55
N GLU A 122 24.96 1.45 7.00
CA GLU A 122 26.01 2.15 7.75
C GLU A 122 26.30 1.49 9.12
N ASN A 123 25.27 0.94 9.75
CA ASN A 123 25.38 0.31 11.07
C ASN A 123 25.56 -1.23 11.00
N ALA A 124 25.48 -1.84 9.82
CA ALA A 124 25.63 -3.27 9.61
C ALA A 124 27.09 -3.71 9.60
N ASP A 125 27.35 -4.93 10.03
CA ASP A 125 28.60 -5.61 9.71
C ASP A 125 28.62 -6.13 8.26
N ILE A 126 29.77 -6.67 7.84
CA ILE A 126 29.95 -7.16 6.45
C ILE A 126 28.91 -8.24 6.09
N SER A 127 28.61 -9.14 7.02
CA SER A 127 27.68 -10.27 6.77
C SER A 127 26.23 -9.79 6.65
N GLN A 128 25.83 -8.86 7.51
CA GLN A 128 24.52 -8.22 7.46
C GLN A 128 24.36 -7.37 6.18
N THR A 129 25.39 -6.59 5.83
CA THR A 129 25.40 -5.74 4.62
C THR A 129 25.12 -6.57 3.37
N ILE A 130 25.80 -7.70 3.21
CA ILE A 130 25.60 -8.60 2.05
C ILE A 130 24.13 -9.04 1.95
N LEU A 131 23.53 -9.44 3.08
CA LEU A 131 22.14 -9.89 3.12
C LEU A 131 21.15 -8.76 2.80
N TYR A 132 21.36 -7.58 3.41
CA TYR A 132 20.49 -6.42 3.16
C TYR A 132 20.54 -5.95 1.71
N GLU A 133 21.74 -5.92 1.10
CA GLU A 133 21.89 -5.53 -0.30
C GLU A 133 21.24 -6.55 -1.26
N GLU A 134 21.33 -7.86 -0.98
CA GLU A 134 20.71 -8.90 -1.80
C GLU A 134 19.19 -8.83 -1.71
N GLU A 135 18.69 -8.68 -0.49
CA GLU A 135 17.25 -8.59 -0.24
C GLU A 135 16.67 -7.28 -0.79
N ALA A 136 17.38 -6.15 -0.64
CA ALA A 136 16.99 -4.87 -1.21
C ALA A 136 16.88 -4.92 -2.74
N ARG A 137 17.83 -5.58 -3.42
CA ARG A 137 17.76 -5.79 -4.88
C ARG A 137 16.53 -6.58 -5.28
N THR A 138 16.18 -7.61 -4.52
CA THR A 138 14.97 -8.41 -4.77
C THR A 138 13.70 -7.60 -4.57
N ILE A 139 13.59 -6.85 -3.46
CA ILE A 139 12.46 -5.97 -3.19
C ILE A 139 12.34 -4.88 -4.27
N ASP A 140 13.44 -4.27 -4.68
CA ASP A 140 13.46 -3.24 -5.74
C ASP A 140 12.98 -3.78 -7.09
N GLN A 141 13.32 -5.03 -7.43
CA GLN A 141 12.81 -5.68 -8.64
C GLN A 141 11.30 -5.92 -8.56
N ILE A 142 10.78 -6.36 -7.41
CA ILE A 142 9.34 -6.53 -7.19
C ILE A 142 8.64 -5.17 -7.31
N GLN A 143 9.17 -4.12 -6.67
CA GLN A 143 8.64 -2.75 -6.75
C GLN A 143 8.57 -2.24 -8.20
N LYS A 144 9.63 -2.43 -8.99
CA LYS A 144 9.65 -2.06 -10.41
C LYS A 144 8.60 -2.83 -11.22
N GLY A 145 8.39 -4.10 -10.91
CA GLY A 145 7.34 -4.92 -11.51
C GLY A 145 5.95 -4.34 -11.22
N ILE A 146 5.66 -4.04 -9.96
CA ILE A 146 4.40 -3.45 -9.52
C ILE A 146 4.18 -2.08 -10.21
N LEU A 147 5.18 -1.22 -10.22
CA LEU A 147 5.11 0.09 -10.87
C LEU A 147 4.85 -0.03 -12.38
N SER A 148 5.55 -0.94 -13.05
CA SER A 148 5.38 -1.17 -14.50
C SER A 148 3.95 -1.57 -14.88
N ILE A 149 3.29 -2.41 -14.05
CA ILE A 149 1.90 -2.81 -14.27
C ILE A 149 0.96 -1.66 -13.90
N SER A 150 1.17 -1.04 -12.74
CA SER A 150 0.29 0.01 -12.23
C SER A 150 0.22 1.23 -13.14
N GLN A 151 1.31 1.55 -13.85
CA GLN A 151 1.37 2.67 -14.79
C GLN A 151 0.53 2.47 -16.05
N LYS A 152 0.15 1.23 -16.37
CA LYS A 152 -0.74 0.92 -17.50
C LYS A 152 -2.23 1.02 -17.13
N GLU A 153 -2.54 1.05 -15.85
CA GLU A 153 -3.91 1.22 -15.38
C GLU A 153 -4.37 2.68 -15.55
N GLU A 154 -5.54 2.88 -16.11
CA GLU A 154 -6.15 4.20 -16.14
C GLU A 154 -6.44 4.72 -14.73
N PRO A 155 -6.27 6.04 -14.48
CA PRO A 155 -6.56 6.65 -13.19
C PRO A 155 -7.98 6.38 -12.70
N TYR A 156 -8.11 6.12 -11.41
CA TYR A 156 -9.38 5.97 -10.72
C TYR A 156 -9.82 7.30 -10.09
N ASP A 157 -11.13 7.53 -10.06
CA ASP A 157 -11.73 8.67 -9.36
C ASP A 157 -12.01 8.35 -7.90
N VAL A 158 -12.55 7.16 -7.64
CA VAL A 158 -13.01 6.72 -6.32
C VAL A 158 -12.44 5.35 -5.97
N PHE A 159 -12.01 5.19 -4.72
CA PHE A 159 -11.61 3.91 -4.13
C PHE A 159 -12.63 3.51 -3.05
N ILE A 160 -13.22 2.33 -3.16
CA ILE A 160 -14.10 1.77 -2.12
C ILE A 160 -13.31 0.77 -1.28
N CYS A 161 -13.04 1.14 -0.03
CA CYS A 161 -12.34 0.33 0.97
C CYS A 161 -13.36 -0.26 1.94
N TYR A 162 -13.37 -1.58 2.10
CA TYR A 162 -14.36 -2.29 2.91
C TYR A 162 -13.88 -3.69 3.32
N LYS A 163 -14.53 -4.28 4.32
CA LYS A 163 -14.29 -5.66 4.72
C LYS A 163 -15.16 -6.61 3.91
N GLU A 164 -14.57 -7.41 3.03
CA GLU A 164 -15.33 -8.28 2.12
C GLU A 164 -15.97 -9.46 2.84
N THR A 165 -15.20 -10.19 3.64
CA THR A 165 -15.66 -11.39 4.33
C THR A 165 -15.46 -11.30 5.83
N ASP A 166 -16.36 -11.90 6.60
CA ASP A 166 -16.23 -12.08 8.04
C ASP A 166 -15.24 -13.21 8.38
N GLU A 167 -15.07 -13.50 9.67
CA GLU A 167 -14.17 -14.56 10.16
C GLU A 167 -14.61 -15.97 9.72
N SER A 168 -15.88 -16.15 9.34
CA SER A 168 -16.42 -17.42 8.82
C SER A 168 -16.28 -17.54 7.29
N GLY A 169 -15.70 -16.55 6.61
CA GLY A 169 -15.55 -16.48 5.15
C GLY A 169 -16.84 -16.08 4.42
N LYS A 170 -17.89 -15.64 5.13
CA LYS A 170 -19.12 -15.15 4.51
C LYS A 170 -19.00 -13.68 4.17
N ARG A 171 -19.67 -13.28 3.10
CA ARG A 171 -19.75 -11.86 2.71
C ARG A 171 -20.33 -11.01 3.83
N THR A 172 -19.70 -9.88 4.09
CA THR A 172 -20.18 -8.89 5.07
C THR A 172 -21.31 -8.04 4.47
N GLN A 173 -22.02 -7.32 5.34
CA GLN A 173 -22.96 -6.29 4.88
C GLN A 173 -22.23 -5.14 4.18
N ASP A 174 -20.98 -4.84 4.54
CA ASP A 174 -20.15 -3.84 3.91
C ASP A 174 -19.95 -4.15 2.43
N SER A 175 -19.72 -5.44 2.07
CA SER A 175 -19.53 -5.83 0.67
C SER A 175 -20.80 -5.65 -0.18
N VAL A 176 -21.98 -5.80 0.42
CA VAL A 176 -23.26 -5.55 -0.28
C VAL A 176 -23.46 -4.06 -0.52
N ILE A 177 -23.21 -3.23 0.50
CA ILE A 177 -23.30 -1.77 0.37
C ILE A 177 -22.26 -1.23 -0.61
N ALA A 178 -21.03 -1.76 -0.57
CA ALA A 178 -19.96 -1.39 -1.51
C ALA A 178 -20.36 -1.66 -2.97
N ASN A 179 -21.01 -2.79 -3.21
CA ASN A 179 -21.52 -3.14 -4.55
C ASN A 179 -22.58 -2.13 -5.05
N ASP A 180 -23.52 -1.76 -4.19
CA ASP A 180 -24.56 -0.78 -4.55
C ASP A 180 -23.97 0.60 -4.84
N ILE A 181 -22.99 1.04 -4.02
CA ILE A 181 -22.27 2.30 -4.23
C ILE A 181 -21.47 2.26 -5.54
N TYR A 182 -20.79 1.14 -5.82
CA TYR A 182 -20.03 0.96 -7.06
C TYR A 182 -20.88 1.19 -8.29
N TYR A 183 -22.04 0.52 -8.39
CA TYR A 183 -22.91 0.65 -9.57
C TYR A 183 -23.44 2.07 -9.72
N GLN A 184 -23.89 2.72 -8.64
CA GLN A 184 -24.42 4.09 -8.72
C GLN A 184 -23.35 5.11 -9.11
N LEU A 185 -22.12 4.98 -8.58
CA LEU A 185 -21.01 5.85 -8.97
C LEU A 185 -20.58 5.60 -10.42
N SER A 186 -20.60 4.34 -10.87
CA SER A 186 -20.26 3.98 -12.25
C SER A 186 -21.31 4.51 -13.24
N GLU A 187 -22.60 4.48 -12.90
CA GLU A 187 -23.69 5.09 -13.69
C GLU A 187 -23.51 6.62 -13.80
N GLU A 188 -22.99 7.27 -12.77
CA GLU A 188 -22.62 8.70 -12.80
C GLU A 188 -21.36 8.99 -13.63
N GLY A 189 -20.70 7.93 -14.16
CA GLY A 189 -19.53 8.00 -15.04
C GLY A 189 -18.21 8.17 -14.29
N TYR A 190 -18.14 7.85 -12.99
CA TYR A 190 -16.86 7.76 -12.27
C TYR A 190 -16.18 6.43 -12.51
N LYS A 191 -14.86 6.44 -12.62
CA LYS A 191 -14.06 5.23 -12.59
C LYS A 191 -13.78 4.82 -11.15
N VAL A 192 -14.41 3.74 -10.72
CA VAL A 192 -14.40 3.30 -9.32
C VAL A 192 -13.56 2.05 -9.16
N PHE A 193 -12.61 2.07 -8.22
CA PHE A 193 -11.95 0.86 -7.75
C PHE A 193 -12.83 0.18 -6.70
N TYR A 194 -13.29 -1.01 -7.03
CA TYR A 194 -14.03 -1.92 -6.16
C TYR A 194 -13.45 -3.32 -6.35
N ALA A 195 -12.72 -3.81 -5.35
CA ALA A 195 -11.86 -5.00 -5.48
C ALA A 195 -12.59 -6.22 -6.06
N ALA A 196 -13.82 -6.49 -5.62
CA ALA A 196 -14.60 -7.64 -6.07
C ALA A 196 -14.85 -7.67 -7.59
N ILE A 197 -15.00 -6.50 -8.23
CA ILE A 197 -15.23 -6.39 -9.70
C ILE A 197 -13.91 -6.04 -10.41
N THR A 198 -13.18 -5.06 -9.91
CA THR A 198 -11.95 -4.58 -10.58
C THR A 198 -10.89 -5.66 -10.72
N LEU A 199 -10.84 -6.61 -9.76
CA LEU A 199 -9.87 -7.71 -9.76
C LEU A 199 -10.43 -9.01 -10.34
N GLU A 200 -11.69 -9.07 -10.74
CA GLU A 200 -12.32 -10.28 -11.30
C GLU A 200 -11.61 -10.75 -12.58
N ASP A 201 -11.29 -9.83 -13.47
CA ASP A 201 -10.56 -10.12 -14.73
C ASP A 201 -9.06 -10.33 -14.52
N LYS A 202 -8.56 -10.18 -13.30
CA LYS A 202 -7.14 -10.29 -12.93
C LYS A 202 -6.81 -11.58 -12.16
N LEU A 203 -7.70 -12.55 -12.20
CA LEU A 203 -7.52 -13.84 -11.51
C LEU A 203 -6.19 -14.51 -11.90
N GLY A 204 -5.44 -14.94 -10.88
CA GLY A 204 -4.12 -15.56 -11.05
C GLY A 204 -2.97 -14.58 -11.27
N THR A 205 -3.20 -13.28 -11.14
CA THR A 205 -2.17 -12.24 -11.15
C THR A 205 -1.98 -11.64 -9.75
N GLU A 206 -0.85 -10.97 -9.53
CA GLU A 206 -0.66 -10.15 -8.33
C GLU A 206 -1.64 -8.98 -8.34
N TYR A 207 -2.29 -8.69 -7.22
CA TYR A 207 -3.31 -7.64 -7.09
C TYR A 207 -2.74 -6.30 -6.59
N GLU A 208 -1.58 -6.29 -5.94
CA GLU A 208 -0.95 -5.06 -5.41
C GLU A 208 -0.75 -3.98 -6.49
N PRO A 209 -0.35 -4.28 -7.74
CA PRO A 209 -0.22 -3.25 -8.78
C PRO A 209 -1.50 -2.46 -9.03
N TYR A 210 -2.65 -3.12 -8.98
CA TYR A 210 -3.96 -2.49 -9.21
C TYR A 210 -4.43 -1.69 -8.00
N ILE A 211 -4.23 -2.23 -6.79
CA ILE A 211 -4.50 -1.51 -5.54
C ILE A 211 -3.61 -0.26 -5.47
N PHE A 212 -2.32 -0.40 -5.78
CA PHE A 212 -1.39 0.71 -5.79
C PHE A 212 -1.80 1.80 -6.79
N ALA A 213 -2.16 1.41 -8.03
CA ALA A 213 -2.65 2.34 -9.03
C ALA A 213 -3.87 3.11 -8.54
N ALA A 214 -4.84 2.40 -7.96
CA ALA A 214 -6.06 3.00 -7.45
C ALA A 214 -5.82 3.93 -6.24
N LEU A 215 -5.01 3.51 -5.26
CA LEU A 215 -4.66 4.34 -4.10
C LEU A 215 -3.95 5.64 -4.50
N ASN A 216 -3.08 5.57 -5.53
CA ASN A 216 -2.36 6.76 -5.99
C ASN A 216 -3.23 7.70 -6.82
N THR A 217 -4.12 7.17 -7.65
CA THR A 217 -4.89 7.99 -8.59
C THR A 217 -6.23 8.45 -8.05
N ALA A 218 -6.90 7.65 -7.18
CA ALA A 218 -8.21 8.03 -6.65
C ALA A 218 -8.16 9.35 -5.88
N ARG A 219 -9.09 10.24 -6.18
CA ARG A 219 -9.30 11.52 -5.48
C ARG A 219 -10.09 11.32 -4.20
N VAL A 220 -11.00 10.35 -4.19
CA VAL A 220 -11.85 10.07 -3.03
C VAL A 220 -11.70 8.62 -2.62
N MET A 221 -11.53 8.39 -1.32
CA MET A 221 -11.66 7.07 -0.72
C MET A 221 -12.92 7.03 0.14
N LEU A 222 -13.79 6.06 -0.09
CA LEU A 222 -14.90 5.71 0.78
C LEU A 222 -14.47 4.53 1.65
N VAL A 223 -14.44 4.69 2.96
CA VAL A 223 -14.15 3.59 3.90
C VAL A 223 -15.43 3.17 4.56
N LEU A 224 -15.91 1.95 4.24
CA LEU A 224 -17.20 1.45 4.70
C LEU A 224 -17.04 0.51 5.88
N GLY A 225 -17.92 0.64 6.87
CA GLY A 225 -17.96 -0.30 7.99
C GLY A 225 -19.31 -0.33 8.70
N THR A 226 -19.82 -1.54 8.94
CA THR A 226 -21.02 -1.80 9.75
C THR A 226 -20.67 -2.28 11.15
N LYS A 227 -19.37 -2.37 11.47
CA LYS A 227 -18.83 -2.71 12.80
C LYS A 227 -17.46 -2.03 12.98
N PRO A 228 -17.10 -1.62 14.22
CA PRO A 228 -15.82 -1.00 14.51
C PRO A 228 -14.61 -1.85 14.11
N GLU A 229 -14.68 -3.18 14.32
CA GLU A 229 -13.62 -4.11 13.95
C GLU A 229 -13.38 -4.21 12.44
N TYR A 230 -14.36 -3.86 11.60
CA TYR A 230 -14.21 -3.91 10.14
C TYR A 230 -13.31 -2.79 9.63
N PHE A 231 -13.40 -1.58 10.20
CA PHE A 231 -12.46 -0.50 9.93
C PHE A 231 -11.02 -0.85 10.31
N ASN A 232 -10.87 -1.64 11.38
CA ASN A 232 -9.58 -2.07 11.93
C ASN A 232 -9.09 -3.42 11.39
N ALA A 233 -9.82 -4.05 10.46
CA ALA A 233 -9.36 -5.25 9.79
C ALA A 233 -8.05 -4.98 9.05
N VAL A 234 -7.08 -5.90 9.14
CA VAL A 234 -5.69 -5.68 8.73
C VAL A 234 -5.56 -5.03 7.35
N TRP A 235 -6.19 -5.60 6.34
CA TRP A 235 -6.09 -5.11 4.96
C TRP A 235 -6.87 -3.81 4.75
N VAL A 236 -8.04 -3.65 5.36
CA VAL A 236 -8.82 -2.39 5.33
C VAL A 236 -8.00 -1.26 5.96
N LYS A 237 -7.38 -1.52 7.11
CA LYS A 237 -6.51 -0.56 7.78
C LYS A 237 -5.27 -0.21 6.94
N ASN A 238 -4.63 -1.18 6.32
CA ASN A 238 -3.49 -0.96 5.43
C ASN A 238 -3.84 -0.06 4.23
N GLU A 239 -5.03 -0.20 3.66
CA GLU A 239 -5.47 0.63 2.53
C GLU A 239 -5.76 2.08 2.97
N TRP A 240 -6.61 2.27 3.97
CA TRP A 240 -6.97 3.63 4.36
C TRP A 240 -5.83 4.38 5.06
N SER A 241 -4.92 3.70 5.78
CA SER A 241 -3.75 4.37 6.38
C SER A 241 -2.79 4.89 5.31
N ARG A 242 -2.55 4.11 4.25
CA ARG A 242 -1.78 4.54 3.07
C ARG A 242 -2.43 5.75 2.39
N PHE A 243 -3.76 5.73 2.24
CA PHE A 243 -4.49 6.85 1.62
C PHE A 243 -4.46 8.09 2.50
N LEU A 244 -4.58 7.97 3.83
CA LEU A 244 -4.40 9.09 4.76
C LEU A 244 -3.00 9.69 4.68
N ALA A 245 -1.97 8.85 4.55
CA ALA A 245 -0.60 9.32 4.37
C ALA A 245 -0.43 10.09 3.04
N ALA A 246 -1.06 9.61 1.97
CA ALA A 246 -1.11 10.31 0.68
C ALA A 246 -1.89 11.63 0.79
N MET A 247 -3.01 11.66 1.51
CA MET A 247 -3.83 12.85 1.74
C MET A 247 -3.07 13.97 2.48
N LYS A 248 -2.16 13.62 3.39
CA LYS A 248 -1.30 14.61 4.07
C LYS A 248 -0.36 15.35 3.10
N LYS A 249 0.07 14.67 2.04
CA LYS A 249 0.95 15.24 1.00
C LYS A 249 0.17 15.92 -0.12
N ASN A 250 -1.05 15.46 -0.36
CA ASN A 250 -1.91 15.90 -1.46
C ASN A 250 -3.28 16.33 -0.94
N ARG A 251 -3.52 17.64 -0.90
CA ARG A 251 -4.77 18.25 -0.39
C ARG A 251 -5.99 18.03 -1.30
N SER A 252 -5.81 17.53 -2.51
CA SER A 252 -6.92 17.23 -3.42
C SER A 252 -7.55 15.86 -3.16
N LYS A 253 -6.92 15.03 -2.32
CA LYS A 253 -7.46 13.74 -1.89
C LYS A 253 -8.37 13.89 -0.68
N LEU A 254 -9.46 13.13 -0.65
CA LEU A 254 -10.41 13.12 0.46
C LEU A 254 -10.77 11.69 0.87
N LEU A 255 -10.71 11.41 2.16
CA LEU A 255 -11.25 10.19 2.76
C LEU A 255 -12.57 10.48 3.45
N ILE A 256 -13.59 9.70 3.15
CA ILE A 256 -14.94 9.78 3.74
C ILE A 256 -15.21 8.48 4.49
N PRO A 257 -15.18 8.47 5.82
CA PRO A 257 -15.65 7.33 6.59
C PRO A 257 -17.17 7.19 6.45
N CYS A 258 -17.64 5.99 6.13
CA CYS A 258 -19.06 5.67 5.99
C CYS A 258 -19.41 4.56 6.97
N TYR A 259 -20.27 4.84 7.93
CA TYR A 259 -20.65 3.91 8.99
C TYR A 259 -22.14 3.58 8.97
N LYS A 260 -22.53 2.43 9.48
CA LYS A 260 -23.90 2.00 9.63
C LYS A 260 -24.06 1.11 10.85
N ASP A 261 -25.20 1.26 11.56
CA ASP A 261 -25.60 0.44 12.70
C ASP A 261 -24.56 0.40 13.86
N MET A 262 -23.77 1.47 14.02
CA MET A 262 -22.77 1.65 15.08
C MET A 262 -22.71 3.12 15.53
N ASP A 263 -22.12 3.37 16.70
CA ASP A 263 -21.89 4.73 17.16
C ASP A 263 -20.73 5.39 16.36
N PRO A 264 -20.90 6.61 15.82
CA PRO A 264 -19.82 7.32 15.13
C PRO A 264 -18.57 7.55 16.01
N TYR A 265 -18.69 7.51 17.32
CA TYR A 265 -17.54 7.59 18.24
C TYR A 265 -16.73 6.30 18.32
N GLU A 266 -17.21 5.20 17.74
CA GLU A 266 -16.46 3.94 17.63
C GLU A 266 -15.62 3.84 16.33
N LEU A 267 -15.66 4.91 15.49
CA LEU A 267 -14.76 5.02 14.35
C LEU A 267 -13.29 5.11 14.81
N PRO A 268 -12.32 4.68 13.98
CA PRO A 268 -10.90 4.85 14.28
C PRO A 268 -10.55 6.29 14.67
N ASP A 269 -9.69 6.46 15.68
CA ASP A 269 -9.26 7.77 16.18
C ASP A 269 -8.67 8.65 15.07
N GLU A 270 -8.04 8.02 14.08
CA GLU A 270 -7.48 8.67 12.91
C GLU A 270 -8.53 9.39 12.04
N PHE A 271 -9.80 9.04 12.18
CA PHE A 271 -10.92 9.67 11.47
C PHE A 271 -11.62 10.77 12.26
N SER A 272 -11.21 11.01 13.51
CA SER A 272 -11.87 11.96 14.43
C SER A 272 -12.04 13.39 13.89
N HIS A 273 -11.19 13.81 12.96
CA HIS A 273 -11.23 15.12 12.31
C HIS A 273 -11.93 15.11 10.95
N LEU A 274 -12.43 13.97 10.50
CA LEU A 274 -13.11 13.78 9.22
C LEU A 274 -14.63 13.78 9.43
N GLN A 275 -15.35 14.36 8.47
CA GLN A 275 -16.80 14.26 8.46
C GLN A 275 -17.23 12.89 7.94
N ALA A 276 -17.80 12.06 8.82
CA ALA A 276 -18.30 10.74 8.46
C ALA A 276 -19.73 10.80 7.89
N GLN A 277 -20.05 9.82 7.05
CA GLN A 277 -21.36 9.64 6.43
C GLN A 277 -22.10 8.47 7.09
N ASP A 278 -23.31 8.74 7.58
CA ASP A 278 -24.19 7.71 8.12
C ASP A 278 -24.97 7.02 6.99
N MET A 279 -24.65 5.76 6.73
CA MET A 279 -25.24 4.94 5.65
C MET A 279 -26.65 4.43 6.00
N SER A 280 -27.13 4.62 7.23
CA SER A 280 -28.53 4.28 7.61
C SER A 280 -29.55 5.33 7.13
N LYS A 281 -29.08 6.53 6.78
CA LYS A 281 -29.93 7.62 6.30
C LYS A 281 -30.49 7.32 4.90
N ILE A 282 -31.79 7.57 4.72
CA ILE A 282 -32.42 7.47 3.40
C ILE A 282 -31.73 8.44 2.45
N GLY A 283 -31.28 7.94 1.30
CA GLY A 283 -30.64 8.76 0.27
C GLY A 283 -29.16 9.06 0.53
N PHE A 284 -28.51 8.34 1.48
CA PHE A 284 -27.10 8.55 1.79
C PHE A 284 -26.18 8.47 0.57
N ILE A 285 -26.46 7.57 -0.38
CA ILE A 285 -25.65 7.42 -1.61
C ILE A 285 -25.73 8.72 -2.44
N ASN A 286 -26.91 9.32 -2.57
CA ASN A 286 -27.06 10.61 -3.26
C ASN A 286 -26.29 11.74 -2.55
N ASP A 287 -26.19 11.68 -1.21
CA ASP A 287 -25.39 12.65 -0.45
C ASP A 287 -23.90 12.45 -0.71
N VAL A 288 -23.43 11.22 -0.75
CA VAL A 288 -22.06 10.85 -1.13
C VAL A 288 -21.75 11.30 -2.56
N ILE A 289 -22.60 10.98 -3.53
CA ILE A 289 -22.43 11.40 -4.94
C ILE A 289 -22.34 12.93 -5.05
N ARG A 290 -23.23 13.68 -4.36
CA ARG A 290 -23.18 15.15 -4.35
C ARG A 290 -21.89 15.68 -3.72
N GLY A 291 -21.39 14.99 -2.69
CA GLY A 291 -20.09 15.32 -2.08
C GLY A 291 -18.95 15.11 -3.07
N ILE A 292 -18.91 13.97 -3.72
CA ILE A 292 -17.89 13.59 -4.72
C ILE A 292 -17.91 14.56 -5.92
N LYS A 293 -19.10 14.92 -6.42
CA LYS A 293 -19.24 15.88 -7.55
C LYS A 293 -18.60 17.25 -7.26
N LYS A 294 -18.54 17.68 -6.00
CA LYS A 294 -17.89 18.95 -5.62
C LYS A 294 -16.36 18.85 -5.61
N ILE A 295 -15.83 17.64 -5.41
CA ILE A 295 -14.39 17.41 -5.29
C ILE A 295 -13.81 17.04 -6.66
N ILE A 296 -14.50 16.16 -7.37
CA ILE A 296 -14.12 15.72 -8.70
C ILE A 296 -14.87 16.59 -9.72
N VAL A 297 -14.27 17.68 -10.14
CA VAL A 297 -14.78 18.45 -11.27
C VAL A 297 -14.60 17.58 -12.50
N LYS A 298 -15.71 17.07 -13.07
CA LYS A 298 -15.67 16.45 -14.39
C LYS A 298 -15.24 17.52 -15.37
N LYS A 299 -14.16 17.28 -16.14
CA LYS A 299 -13.88 18.09 -17.35
C LYS A 299 -15.13 17.95 -18.22
N ASP A 300 -15.88 19.04 -18.37
CA ASP A 300 -16.99 19.10 -19.30
C ASP A 300 -16.49 18.68 -20.68
N GLU A 301 -17.21 17.76 -21.31
CA GLU A 301 -17.05 17.37 -22.72
C GLU A 301 -17.46 18.49 -23.69
N SER A 302 -17.16 19.72 -23.38
CA SER A 302 -17.41 20.86 -24.24
C SER A 302 -16.11 21.34 -24.90
N MET A 303 -15.54 20.51 -25.74
CA MET A 303 -14.72 20.84 -26.92
C MET A 303 -14.43 19.59 -27.74
N ALA A 304 -15.49 18.87 -28.16
CA ALA A 304 -15.40 17.95 -29.27
C ALA A 304 -16.01 18.62 -30.50
N GLY A 305 -15.19 19.36 -31.19
CA GLY A 305 -15.45 19.88 -32.53
C GLY A 305 -14.17 19.73 -33.33
N ASP A 306 -14.21 18.78 -34.25
CA ASP A 306 -13.32 18.64 -35.40
C ASP A 306 -11.83 18.33 -35.17
N ALA A 307 -11.52 17.03 -35.06
CA ALA A 307 -10.32 16.45 -35.69
C ALA A 307 -10.51 14.94 -35.84
N GLU A 308 -10.75 14.54 -37.08
CA GLU A 308 -10.88 13.15 -37.53
C GLU A 308 -9.59 12.33 -37.34
N GLU A 309 -9.82 11.07 -36.96
CA GLU A 309 -9.06 9.87 -37.33
C GLU A 309 -7.56 10.00 -37.67
N ILE A 310 -6.69 9.98 -36.65
CA ILE A 310 -5.34 9.41 -36.79
C ILE A 310 -4.92 8.81 -35.42
N SER A 311 -4.66 7.50 -35.42
CA SER A 311 -3.95 6.73 -34.41
C SER A 311 -4.73 6.26 -33.15
N ASN A 312 -5.53 5.23 -33.32
CA ASN A 312 -6.18 4.48 -32.22
C ASN A 312 -5.27 3.50 -31.45
N VAL A 313 -3.98 3.43 -31.74
CA VAL A 313 -3.06 2.49 -31.08
C VAL A 313 -2.12 3.22 -30.11
N VAL A 314 -1.61 4.38 -30.45
CA VAL A 314 -0.73 5.19 -29.57
C VAL A 314 -1.53 5.84 -28.44
N ALA A 315 -2.78 6.24 -28.70
CA ALA A 315 -3.66 6.87 -27.71
C ALA A 315 -3.97 5.99 -26.49
N THR A 316 -3.95 4.66 -26.64
CA THR A 316 -4.29 3.74 -25.55
C THR A 316 -3.18 3.63 -24.49
N GLU A 317 -1.92 3.80 -24.87
CA GLU A 317 -0.78 3.72 -23.92
C GLU A 317 -0.41 5.10 -23.34
N VAL A 318 -0.56 6.16 -24.11
CA VAL A 318 -0.15 7.52 -23.74
C VAL A 318 -1.17 8.24 -22.86
N LEU A 319 -2.47 8.08 -23.13
CA LEU A 319 -3.53 8.77 -22.38
C LEU A 319 -3.54 8.53 -20.86
N PRO A 320 -3.33 7.30 -20.37
CA PRO A 320 -3.24 7.06 -18.92
C PRO A 320 -2.02 7.74 -18.29
N LEU A 321 -0.91 7.83 -19.01
CA LEU A 321 0.30 8.50 -18.52
C LEU A 321 0.11 10.02 -18.44
N LEU A 322 -0.52 10.61 -19.45
CA LEU A 322 -0.85 12.05 -19.47
C LEU A 322 -1.79 12.43 -18.33
N LYS A 323 -2.87 11.67 -18.12
CA LYS A 323 -3.80 11.89 -17.01
C LYS A 323 -3.11 11.85 -15.65
N ARG A 324 -2.15 10.93 -15.46
CA ARG A 324 -1.36 10.86 -14.23
C ARG A 324 -0.39 12.03 -14.10
N ALA A 325 0.25 12.42 -15.17
CA ALA A 325 1.13 13.58 -15.16
C ALA A 325 0.36 14.87 -14.80
N GLU A 326 -0.83 15.09 -15.38
CA GLU A 326 -1.71 16.20 -15.01
C GLU A 326 -2.06 16.18 -13.50
N MET A 327 -2.42 15.01 -12.95
CA MET A 327 -2.72 14.89 -11.53
C MET A 327 -1.52 15.24 -10.65
N PHE A 328 -0.31 14.76 -11.01
CA PHE A 328 0.89 15.09 -10.26
C PHE A 328 1.29 16.57 -10.40
N LEU A 329 1.00 17.22 -11.53
CA LEU A 329 1.17 18.66 -11.68
C LEU A 329 0.22 19.45 -10.77
N GLU A 330 -1.06 19.07 -10.71
CA GLU A 330 -2.03 19.69 -9.81
C GLU A 330 -1.62 19.50 -8.34
N ASP A 331 -1.01 18.36 -8.01
CA ASP A 331 -0.55 18.00 -6.67
C ASP A 331 0.82 18.60 -6.32
N GLN A 332 1.44 19.39 -7.24
CA GLN A 332 2.78 19.99 -7.11
C GLN A 332 3.90 18.94 -6.94
N GLU A 333 3.68 17.73 -7.39
CA GLU A 333 4.64 16.61 -7.39
C GLU A 333 5.47 16.64 -8.69
N TRP A 334 6.18 17.75 -8.91
CA TRP A 334 6.87 18.10 -10.17
C TRP A 334 7.77 16.99 -10.72
N LYS A 335 8.53 16.33 -9.85
CA LYS A 335 9.45 15.26 -10.26
C LYS A 335 8.71 14.05 -10.85
N ARG A 336 7.57 13.69 -10.27
CA ARG A 336 6.73 12.57 -10.74
C ARG A 336 6.02 12.92 -12.05
N ALA A 337 5.56 14.14 -12.17
CA ALA A 337 4.96 14.64 -13.40
C ALA A 337 5.99 14.59 -14.54
N ASP A 338 7.21 15.07 -14.29
CA ASP A 338 8.32 15.09 -15.25
C ASP A 338 8.68 13.67 -15.72
N GLU A 339 8.85 12.71 -14.82
CA GLU A 339 9.11 11.31 -15.16
C GLU A 339 8.03 10.68 -16.05
N LEU A 340 6.77 11.07 -15.88
CA LEU A 340 5.68 10.59 -16.72
C LEU A 340 5.64 11.31 -18.07
N CYS A 341 5.92 12.61 -18.10
CA CYS A 341 6.06 13.36 -19.34
C CYS A 341 7.20 12.81 -20.20
N GLU A 342 8.36 12.49 -19.62
CA GLU A 342 9.45 11.85 -20.35
C GLU A 342 9.04 10.50 -20.95
N LYS A 343 8.25 9.68 -20.21
CA LYS A 343 7.72 8.41 -20.74
C LYS A 343 6.75 8.62 -21.90
N VAL A 344 5.89 9.64 -21.82
CA VAL A 344 4.98 10.01 -22.90
C VAL A 344 5.79 10.40 -24.15
N LEU A 345 6.78 11.28 -24.00
CA LEU A 345 7.63 11.74 -25.10
C LEU A 345 8.47 10.61 -25.73
N ASN A 346 8.88 9.61 -24.92
CA ASN A 346 9.56 8.41 -25.41
C ASN A 346 8.63 7.49 -26.22
N SER A 347 7.32 7.49 -25.92
CA SER A 347 6.32 6.67 -26.62
C SER A 347 5.66 7.42 -27.78
N ASP A 348 5.55 8.73 -27.69
CA ASP A 348 4.97 9.64 -28.69
C ASP A 348 5.75 10.96 -28.71
N PRO A 349 6.83 11.05 -29.51
CA PRO A 349 7.69 12.23 -29.57
C PRO A 349 6.99 13.50 -30.12
N GLU A 350 5.83 13.36 -30.74
CA GLU A 350 5.05 14.47 -31.28
C GLU A 350 4.09 15.09 -30.25
N ASN A 351 3.99 14.48 -29.04
CA ASN A 351 3.13 14.93 -27.94
C ASN A 351 3.82 15.99 -27.06
N ALA A 352 4.50 16.97 -27.64
CA ALA A 352 5.25 18.01 -26.93
C ALA A 352 4.47 19.33 -26.81
#